data_98e0b2472c7ce72041d98b0ef3266c27
#
_entry.id   98e0b2472c7ce72041d98b0ef3266c27
#
_cell.length_a   1.000
_cell.length_b   1.000
_cell.length_c   1.000
_cell.angle_alpha   90.00
_cell.angle_beta   90.00
_cell.angle_gamma   90.00
#
_symmetry.space_group_name_H-M   'P 1'
#
loop_
_entity.id
_entity.type
_entity.pdbx_description
1 polymer ?
#
loop_
_entity_poly.entity_id
_entity_poly.type
_entity_poly.pdbx_seq_one_letter_code
_entity_poly.pdbx_strand_id
1 'polypeptide(L)'
;MERRKYLGRTNPQYIKAFSSQIVRVDEHDLKGYAALVQIKEVLHPFFVGETCLYDTGYYEINFLPDGAFWQLSAIYNHKSEIVEWYFDITRKNAVDEDGKPYCDDLYLDAALLPDGQILVLDEDELKEALDSGDITRCEYNMAHATLQQLMDERIISVPVMEALCARLMALLA
;
A
#
# COMPACT_ATOMS: atom_id res chain seq x y z
N MET A 1 -0.98 5.71 -19.35
CA MET A 1 0.33 5.96 -18.73
C MET A 1 0.60 4.89 -17.68
N GLU A 2 1.77 4.31 -17.72
CA GLU A 2 2.15 3.30 -16.74
C GLU A 2 2.49 3.99 -15.40
N ARG A 3 1.85 3.56 -14.31
CA ARG A 3 2.05 4.12 -12.97
C ARG A 3 2.75 3.11 -12.09
N ARG A 4 4.01 2.85 -12.40
CA ARG A 4 4.82 1.85 -11.67
C ARG A 4 5.30 2.40 -10.34
N LYS A 5 5.08 1.61 -9.27
CA LYS A 5 5.54 1.89 -7.92
C LYS A 5 6.40 0.71 -7.44
N TYR A 6 7.66 0.97 -7.16
CA TYR A 6 8.55 -0.04 -6.59
C TYR A 6 8.34 -0.17 -5.08
N LEU A 7 8.32 -1.40 -4.60
CA LEU A 7 8.20 -1.70 -3.17
C LEU A 7 9.40 -1.12 -2.40
N GLY A 8 9.15 -0.64 -1.18
CA GLY A 8 10.20 -0.10 -0.32
C GLY A 8 10.72 1.28 -0.71
N ARG A 9 10.00 2.01 -1.56
CA ARG A 9 10.31 3.40 -1.94
C ARG A 9 9.46 4.37 -1.15
N THR A 10 9.92 5.62 -1.08
CA THR A 10 9.18 6.73 -0.45
C THR A 10 9.03 7.89 -1.43
N ASN A 11 8.20 8.87 -1.05
CA ASN A 11 8.02 10.08 -1.84
C ASN A 11 9.17 11.06 -1.53
N PRO A 12 10.06 11.36 -2.51
CA PRO A 12 11.19 12.27 -2.29
C PRO A 12 10.79 13.72 -2.02
N GLN A 13 9.54 14.10 -2.26
CA GLN A 13 9.05 15.45 -1.95
C GLN A 13 8.92 15.69 -0.45
N TYR A 14 8.74 14.63 0.34
CA TYR A 14 8.50 14.73 1.79
C TYR A 14 9.63 14.11 2.60
N ILE A 15 10.26 13.07 2.09
CA ILE A 15 11.23 12.26 2.84
C ILE A 15 12.64 12.59 2.38
N LYS A 16 13.46 13.06 3.33
CA LYS A 16 14.86 13.39 3.09
C LYS A 16 15.80 12.20 3.25
N ALA A 17 15.55 11.38 4.26
CA ALA A 17 16.35 10.19 4.53
C ALA A 17 15.48 9.05 5.06
N PHE A 18 15.71 7.84 4.55
CA PHE A 18 15.02 6.63 4.97
C PHE A 18 15.91 5.42 4.79
N SER A 19 15.56 4.33 5.46
CA SER A 19 16.12 3.01 5.19
C SER A 19 15.00 2.07 4.75
N SER A 20 15.35 1.10 3.91
CA SER A 20 14.39 0.13 3.38
C SER A 20 15.00 -1.27 3.42
N GLN A 21 14.18 -2.23 3.83
CA GLN A 21 14.51 -3.64 3.83
C GLN A 21 13.40 -4.38 3.11
N ILE A 22 13.73 -5.24 2.16
CA ILE A 22 12.77 -6.04 1.40
C ILE A 22 13.07 -7.51 1.63
N VAL A 23 12.03 -8.30 1.92
CA VAL A 23 12.15 -9.75 2.07
C VAL A 23 11.13 -10.45 1.17
N ARG A 24 11.51 -11.63 0.68
CA ARG A 24 10.56 -12.55 0.04
C ARG A 24 9.75 -13.26 1.14
N VAL A 25 8.43 -13.22 1.02
CA VAL A 25 7.52 -13.96 1.90
C VAL A 25 7.07 -15.21 1.13
N ASP A 26 7.42 -16.38 1.64
CA ASP A 26 7.08 -17.65 1.00
C ASP A 26 6.61 -18.66 2.06
N GLU A 27 5.45 -18.39 2.63
CA GLU A 27 4.78 -19.28 3.56
C GLU A 27 3.63 -20.00 2.85
N HIS A 28 3.10 -21.09 3.42
CA HIS A 28 2.04 -21.89 2.81
C HIS A 28 0.82 -21.04 2.36
N ASP A 29 0.40 -20.13 3.22
CA ASP A 29 -0.82 -19.33 3.04
C ASP A 29 -0.55 -17.85 2.76
N LEU A 30 0.74 -17.44 2.63
CA LEU A 30 1.13 -16.05 2.44
C LEU A 30 2.34 -15.96 1.55
N LYS A 31 2.16 -15.48 0.34
CA LYS A 31 3.23 -15.35 -0.67
C LYS A 31 3.27 -13.97 -1.25
N GLY A 32 4.47 -13.41 -1.36
CA GLY A 32 4.69 -12.09 -1.92
C GLY A 32 6.02 -11.50 -1.46
N TYR A 33 6.07 -10.18 -1.43
CA TYR A 33 7.22 -9.43 -0.94
C TYR A 33 6.77 -8.46 0.14
N ALA A 34 7.55 -8.34 1.20
CA ALA A 34 7.33 -7.36 2.25
C ALA A 34 8.49 -6.39 2.33
N ALA A 35 8.21 -5.16 2.72
CA ALA A 35 9.23 -4.15 2.97
C ALA A 35 8.98 -3.47 4.31
N LEU A 36 10.08 -3.14 5.00
CA LEU A 36 10.08 -2.22 6.13
C LEU A 36 10.77 -0.95 5.68
N VAL A 37 10.06 0.16 5.70
CA VAL A 37 10.59 1.48 5.35
C VAL A 37 10.60 2.32 6.62
N GLN A 38 11.79 2.72 7.08
CA GLN A 38 11.96 3.54 8.28
C GLN A 38 12.33 4.97 7.88
N ILE A 39 11.51 5.92 8.26
CA ILE A 39 11.71 7.34 7.95
C ILE A 39 12.68 7.93 8.98
N LYS A 40 13.87 8.29 8.51
CA LYS A 40 14.95 8.83 9.35
C LYS A 40 14.86 10.34 9.50
N GLU A 41 14.48 11.03 8.42
CA GLU A 41 14.35 12.47 8.39
C GLU A 41 13.36 12.89 7.31
N VAL A 42 12.43 13.77 7.64
CA VAL A 42 11.51 14.36 6.67
C VAL A 42 11.97 15.77 6.31
N LEU A 43 11.62 16.22 5.09
CA LEU A 43 11.76 17.63 4.71
C LEU A 43 10.75 18.48 5.48
N HIS A 44 9.54 17.97 5.62
CA HIS A 44 8.49 18.51 6.49
C HIS A 44 7.48 17.38 6.77
N PRO A 45 6.78 17.42 7.92
CA PRO A 45 5.71 16.46 8.18
C PRO A 45 4.62 16.55 7.12
N PHE A 46 4.03 15.41 6.78
CA PHE A 46 2.97 15.32 5.78
C PHE A 46 1.64 14.97 6.46
N PHE A 47 0.64 15.81 6.25
CA PHE A 47 -0.69 15.65 6.83
C PHE A 47 -1.75 15.46 5.73
N VAL A 48 -2.73 14.60 6.02
CA VAL A 48 -4.00 14.55 5.31
C VAL A 48 -5.07 14.91 6.31
N GLY A 49 -5.66 16.11 6.16
CA GLY A 49 -6.49 16.69 7.21
C GLY A 49 -5.70 16.92 8.50
N GLU A 50 -6.15 16.34 9.60
CA GLU A 50 -5.47 16.42 10.91
C GLU A 50 -4.56 15.23 11.18
N THR A 51 -4.52 14.25 10.28
CA THR A 51 -3.73 13.02 10.44
C THR A 51 -2.35 13.18 9.83
N CYS A 52 -1.31 13.04 10.66
CA CYS A 52 0.06 12.99 10.19
C CYS A 52 0.38 11.59 9.65
N LEU A 53 0.72 11.51 8.37
CA LEU A 53 1.08 10.26 7.71
C LEU A 53 2.59 10.01 7.68
N TYR A 54 3.39 11.07 7.59
CA TYR A 54 4.84 10.96 7.56
C TYR A 54 5.49 11.99 8.47
N ASP A 55 6.36 11.52 9.35
CA ASP A 55 7.24 12.35 10.17
C ASP A 55 8.49 11.52 10.53
N THR A 56 9.49 12.18 11.06
CA THR A 56 10.70 11.51 11.55
C THR A 56 10.35 10.47 12.61
N GLY A 57 10.89 9.26 12.44
CA GLY A 57 10.63 8.14 13.33
C GLY A 57 9.40 7.30 12.96
N TYR A 58 8.62 7.72 11.96
CA TYR A 58 7.55 6.90 11.40
C TYR A 58 8.14 5.76 10.59
N TYR A 59 7.35 4.70 10.41
CA TYR A 59 7.74 3.61 9.52
C TYR A 59 6.52 3.00 8.84
N GLU A 60 6.78 2.32 7.73
CA GLU A 60 5.76 1.57 6.99
C GLU A 60 6.15 0.10 6.88
N ILE A 61 5.15 -0.75 6.97
CA ILE A 61 5.23 -2.12 6.51
C ILE A 61 4.46 -2.19 5.21
N ASN A 62 5.15 -2.52 4.12
CA ASN A 62 4.51 -2.71 2.82
C ASN A 62 4.39 -4.20 2.52
N PHE A 63 3.31 -4.61 1.85
CA PHE A 63 3.13 -5.98 1.39
C PHE A 63 2.58 -6.00 -0.03
N LEU A 64 3.28 -6.73 -0.89
CA LEU A 64 2.94 -6.93 -2.29
C LEU A 64 2.62 -8.41 -2.49
N PRO A 65 1.34 -8.82 -2.39
CA PRO A 65 0.98 -10.23 -2.54
C PRO A 65 1.11 -10.71 -3.98
N ASP A 66 1.60 -11.95 -4.15
CA ASP A 66 1.72 -12.58 -5.46
C ASP A 66 0.35 -12.77 -6.10
N GLY A 67 0.26 -12.44 -7.39
CA GLY A 67 -0.94 -12.69 -8.18
C GLY A 67 -2.19 -11.92 -7.76
N ALA A 68 -2.06 -11.01 -6.81
CA ALA A 68 -3.14 -10.14 -6.38
C ALA A 68 -3.13 -8.82 -7.15
N PHE A 69 -4.22 -8.07 -7.02
CA PHE A 69 -4.41 -6.77 -7.66
C PHE A 69 -4.51 -5.65 -6.61
N TRP A 70 -3.73 -5.78 -5.54
CA TRP A 70 -3.64 -4.78 -4.47
C TRP A 70 -2.28 -4.83 -3.79
N GLN A 71 -1.92 -3.72 -3.16
CA GLN A 71 -0.74 -3.58 -2.33
C GLN A 71 -1.14 -2.91 -1.02
N LEU A 72 -0.51 -3.30 0.09
CA LEU A 72 -0.71 -2.73 1.41
C LEU A 72 0.46 -1.82 1.80
N SER A 73 0.13 -0.67 2.40
CA SER A 73 1.07 0.16 3.16
C SER A 73 0.48 0.41 4.54
N ALA A 74 1.02 -0.25 5.55
CA ALA A 74 0.63 -0.03 6.94
C ALA A 74 1.55 1.04 7.55
N ILE A 75 0.99 2.16 7.96
CA ILE A 75 1.73 3.34 8.43
C ILE A 75 1.69 3.40 9.95
N TYR A 76 2.86 3.47 10.57
CA TYR A 76 3.03 3.55 12.02
C TYR A 76 3.74 4.84 12.42
N ASN A 77 3.29 5.45 13.52
CA ASN A 77 3.94 6.63 14.06
C ASN A 77 5.21 6.28 14.87
N HIS A 78 5.87 7.30 15.41
CA HIS A 78 7.12 7.12 16.18
C HIS A 78 6.94 6.34 17.50
N LYS A 79 5.68 6.12 17.94
CA LYS A 79 5.34 5.30 19.11
C LYS A 79 4.96 3.87 18.72
N SER A 80 5.10 3.50 17.44
CA SER A 80 4.66 2.21 16.89
C SER A 80 3.15 1.98 16.97
N GLU A 81 2.37 3.05 16.95
CA GLU A 81 0.92 2.99 16.87
C GLU A 81 0.51 3.09 15.40
N ILE A 82 -0.45 2.26 14.99
CA ILE A 82 -0.97 2.30 13.62
C ILE A 82 -1.68 3.63 13.35
N VAL A 83 -1.35 4.24 12.24
CA VAL A 83 -2.01 5.45 11.74
C VAL A 83 -3.13 5.07 10.79
N GLU A 84 -2.80 4.26 9.79
CA GLU A 84 -3.77 3.68 8.85
C GLU A 84 -3.16 2.50 8.08
N TRP A 85 -4.03 1.66 7.53
CA TRP A 85 -3.67 0.67 6.52
C TRP A 85 -4.17 1.19 5.17
N TYR A 86 -3.26 1.46 4.27
CA TYR A 86 -3.55 2.01 2.95
C TYR A 86 -3.43 0.92 1.89
N PHE A 87 -4.45 0.81 1.04
CA PHE A 87 -4.53 -0.18 -0.03
C PHE A 87 -4.50 0.53 -1.37
N ASP A 88 -3.49 0.26 -2.17
CA ASP A 88 -3.48 0.61 -3.58
C ASP A 88 -4.11 -0.55 -4.36
N ILE A 89 -5.12 -0.28 -5.17
CA ILE A 89 -5.61 -1.26 -6.15
C ILE A 89 -4.67 -1.22 -7.34
N THR A 90 -4.22 -2.40 -7.77
CA THR A 90 -3.17 -2.51 -8.79
C THR A 90 -3.68 -3.23 -10.02
N ARG A 91 -3.10 -2.88 -11.17
CA ARG A 91 -3.29 -3.62 -12.42
C ARG A 91 -2.49 -4.92 -12.38
N LYS A 92 -1.34 -4.90 -11.72
CA LYS A 92 -0.37 -5.99 -11.74
C LYS A 92 0.62 -5.82 -10.58
N ASN A 93 0.93 -6.95 -9.93
CA ASN A 93 2.04 -7.09 -9.00
C ASN A 93 3.09 -7.99 -9.66
N ALA A 94 4.34 -7.56 -9.74
CA ALA A 94 5.38 -8.31 -10.45
C ALA A 94 6.79 -7.97 -9.94
N VAL A 95 7.77 -8.59 -10.57
CA VAL A 95 9.19 -8.36 -10.33
C VAL A 95 9.82 -7.99 -11.65
N ASP A 96 10.69 -6.98 -11.67
CA ASP A 96 11.37 -6.55 -12.89
C ASP A 96 12.57 -7.46 -13.24
N GLU A 97 13.30 -7.11 -14.30
CA GLU A 97 14.45 -7.89 -14.77
C GLU A 97 15.59 -7.96 -13.74
N ASP A 98 15.69 -6.95 -12.87
CA ASP A 98 16.71 -6.91 -11.81
C ASP A 98 16.25 -7.57 -10.51
N GLY A 99 15.07 -8.17 -10.50
CA GLY A 99 14.50 -8.81 -9.32
C GLY A 99 13.83 -7.87 -8.33
N LYS A 100 13.51 -6.63 -8.75
CA LYS A 100 12.88 -5.64 -7.88
C LYS A 100 11.36 -5.76 -7.94
N PRO A 101 10.69 -5.99 -6.79
CA PRO A 101 9.23 -6.06 -6.78
C PRO A 101 8.58 -4.69 -6.98
N TYR A 102 7.51 -4.70 -7.75
CA TYR A 102 6.74 -3.49 -8.07
C TYR A 102 5.26 -3.81 -8.30
N CYS A 103 4.44 -2.78 -8.26
CA CYS A 103 3.08 -2.84 -8.77
C CYS A 103 2.85 -1.75 -9.81
N ASP A 104 1.92 -1.99 -10.71
CA ASP A 104 1.39 -0.97 -11.61
C ASP A 104 0.05 -0.50 -11.03
N ASP A 105 0.01 0.76 -10.60
CA ASP A 105 -1.11 1.37 -9.90
C ASP A 105 -2.33 1.54 -10.81
N LEU A 106 -3.53 1.29 -10.29
CA LEU A 106 -4.79 1.40 -11.03
C LEU A 106 -5.71 2.48 -10.44
N TYR A 107 -5.14 3.55 -9.88
CA TYR A 107 -5.78 4.77 -9.41
C TYR A 107 -6.64 4.62 -8.15
N LEU A 108 -7.52 3.61 -8.07
CA LEU A 108 -8.44 3.43 -6.95
C LEU A 108 -7.71 2.97 -5.70
N ASP A 109 -8.01 3.60 -4.57
CA ASP A 109 -7.39 3.31 -3.28
C ASP A 109 -8.44 3.14 -2.19
N ALA A 110 -8.02 2.56 -1.07
CA ALA A 110 -8.81 2.51 0.15
C ALA A 110 -7.91 2.69 1.38
N ALA A 111 -8.43 3.33 2.40
CA ALA A 111 -7.78 3.45 3.70
C ALA A 111 -8.66 2.84 4.78
N LEU A 112 -8.06 1.97 5.61
CA LEU A 112 -8.68 1.44 6.81
C LEU A 112 -8.11 2.20 8.00
N LEU A 113 -8.97 2.81 8.78
CA LEU A 113 -8.59 3.54 9.98
C LEU A 113 -8.59 2.63 11.22
N PRO A 114 -7.87 3.00 12.30
CA PRO A 114 -7.79 2.17 13.50
C PRO A 114 -9.14 1.88 14.16
N ASP A 115 -10.14 2.75 13.96
CA ASP A 115 -11.51 2.56 14.46
C ASP A 115 -12.38 1.62 13.59
N GLY A 116 -11.82 1.12 12.48
CA GLY A 116 -12.52 0.22 11.55
C GLY A 116 -13.22 0.92 10.40
N GLN A 117 -13.18 2.24 10.32
CA GLN A 117 -13.76 2.98 9.20
C GLN A 117 -12.95 2.73 7.93
N ILE A 118 -13.64 2.49 6.81
CA ILE A 118 -13.04 2.31 5.49
C ILE A 118 -13.38 3.52 4.63
N LEU A 119 -12.33 4.16 4.09
CA LEU A 119 -12.46 5.27 3.16
C LEU A 119 -12.07 4.80 1.75
N VAL A 120 -12.95 4.98 0.78
CA VAL A 120 -12.64 4.74 -0.63
C VAL A 120 -12.13 6.05 -1.21
N LEU A 121 -10.97 6.01 -1.86
CA LEU A 121 -10.24 7.18 -2.31
C LEU A 121 -9.99 7.12 -3.81
N ASP A 122 -9.88 8.31 -4.42
CA ASP A 122 -9.45 8.49 -5.82
C ASP A 122 -10.36 7.85 -6.87
N GLU A 123 -11.67 7.70 -6.57
CA GLU A 123 -12.66 7.26 -7.56
C GLU A 123 -12.76 8.25 -8.73
N ASP A 124 -12.58 9.53 -8.46
CA ASP A 124 -12.55 10.59 -9.48
C ASP A 124 -11.36 10.43 -10.41
N GLU A 125 -10.17 10.12 -9.87
CA GLU A 125 -8.98 9.86 -10.69
C GLU A 125 -9.16 8.63 -11.58
N LEU A 126 -9.76 7.55 -11.04
CA LEU A 126 -10.08 6.35 -11.81
C LEU A 126 -11.05 6.67 -12.95
N LYS A 127 -12.06 7.48 -12.69
CA LYS A 127 -13.03 7.91 -13.69
C LYS A 127 -12.39 8.78 -14.77
N GLU A 128 -11.55 9.73 -14.39
CA GLU A 128 -10.79 10.54 -15.32
C GLU A 128 -9.87 9.69 -16.21
N ALA A 129 -9.21 8.70 -15.65
CA ALA A 129 -8.34 7.79 -16.40
C ALA A 129 -9.16 6.99 -17.45
N LEU A 130 -10.37 6.59 -17.11
CA LEU A 130 -11.28 5.93 -18.06
C LEU A 130 -11.70 6.91 -19.18
N ASP A 131 -12.13 8.12 -18.80
CA ASP A 131 -12.63 9.11 -19.75
C ASP A 131 -11.54 9.62 -20.71
N SER A 132 -10.29 9.68 -20.25
CA SER A 132 -9.14 10.07 -21.06
C SER A 132 -8.58 8.93 -21.92
N GLY A 133 -9.00 7.68 -21.67
CA GLY A 133 -8.49 6.51 -22.37
C GLY A 133 -7.18 5.95 -21.81
N ASP A 134 -6.72 6.42 -20.65
CA ASP A 134 -5.52 5.90 -19.97
C ASP A 134 -5.74 4.47 -19.47
N ILE A 135 -6.97 4.11 -19.16
CA ILE A 135 -7.38 2.75 -18.80
C ILE A 135 -8.57 2.31 -19.64
N THR A 136 -8.74 1.00 -19.75
CA THR A 136 -9.88 0.40 -20.44
C THR A 136 -11.10 0.29 -19.51
N ARG A 137 -12.28 0.10 -20.09
CA ARG A 137 -13.49 -0.23 -19.32
C ARG A 137 -13.31 -1.50 -18.49
N CYS A 138 -12.61 -2.48 -19.03
CA CYS A 138 -12.31 -3.72 -18.31
C CYS A 138 -11.45 -3.46 -17.07
N GLU A 139 -10.43 -2.62 -17.19
CA GLU A 139 -9.57 -2.24 -16.05
C GLU A 139 -10.33 -1.43 -15.00
N TYR A 140 -11.19 -0.51 -15.44
CA TYR A 140 -12.08 0.25 -14.55
C TYR A 140 -12.97 -0.68 -13.73
N ASN A 141 -13.62 -1.65 -14.39
CA ASN A 141 -14.48 -2.62 -13.72
C ASN A 141 -13.68 -3.54 -12.80
N MET A 142 -12.48 -3.94 -13.20
CA MET A 142 -11.58 -4.77 -12.40
C MET A 142 -11.18 -4.07 -11.10
N ALA A 143 -10.89 -2.77 -11.15
CA ALA A 143 -10.54 -1.99 -9.97
C ALA A 143 -11.67 -2.02 -8.94
N HIS A 144 -12.89 -1.73 -9.35
CA HIS A 144 -14.06 -1.78 -8.46
C HIS A 144 -14.34 -3.20 -7.95
N ALA A 145 -14.22 -4.21 -8.81
CA ALA A 145 -14.44 -5.61 -8.43
C ALA A 145 -13.42 -6.07 -7.39
N THR A 146 -12.15 -5.69 -7.54
CA THR A 146 -11.08 -6.03 -6.59
C THR A 146 -11.36 -5.41 -5.23
N LEU A 147 -11.68 -4.12 -5.19
CA LEU A 147 -11.99 -3.44 -3.93
C LEU A 147 -13.22 -4.06 -3.25
N GLN A 148 -14.27 -4.33 -4.02
CA GLN A 148 -15.48 -4.94 -3.49
C GLN A 148 -15.20 -6.34 -2.91
N GLN A 149 -14.38 -7.14 -3.59
CA GLN A 149 -13.96 -8.46 -3.11
C GLN A 149 -13.20 -8.36 -1.78
N LEU A 150 -12.25 -7.42 -1.67
CA LEU A 150 -11.49 -7.20 -0.44
C LEU A 150 -12.41 -6.83 0.74
N MET A 151 -13.45 -6.07 0.47
CA MET A 151 -14.44 -5.69 1.49
C MET A 151 -15.37 -6.86 1.84
N ASP A 152 -15.88 -7.59 0.85
CA ASP A 152 -16.80 -8.72 1.04
C ASP A 152 -16.14 -9.88 1.78
N GLU A 153 -14.90 -10.18 1.46
CA GLU A 153 -14.09 -11.22 2.12
C GLU A 153 -13.52 -10.76 3.46
N ARG A 154 -13.79 -9.51 3.86
CA ARG A 154 -13.32 -8.88 5.10
C ARG A 154 -11.80 -8.91 5.25
N ILE A 155 -11.08 -8.81 4.13
CA ILE A 155 -9.63 -8.64 4.14
C ILE A 155 -9.30 -7.25 4.67
N ILE A 156 -10.05 -6.22 4.22
CA ILE A 156 -9.95 -4.87 4.77
C ILE A 156 -10.72 -4.85 6.10
N SER A 157 -10.06 -5.29 7.16
CA SER A 157 -10.59 -5.27 8.52
C SER A 157 -9.47 -5.16 9.54
N VAL A 158 -9.72 -4.51 10.66
CA VAL A 158 -8.69 -4.28 11.69
C VAL A 158 -8.09 -5.59 12.21
N PRO A 159 -8.87 -6.63 12.61
CA PRO A 159 -8.27 -7.87 13.10
C PRO A 159 -7.39 -8.59 12.07
N VAL A 160 -7.81 -8.61 10.80
CA VAL A 160 -7.04 -9.27 9.73
C VAL A 160 -5.75 -8.51 9.47
N MET A 161 -5.80 -7.18 9.41
CA MET A 161 -4.63 -6.35 9.18
C MET A 161 -3.64 -6.37 10.35
N GLU A 162 -4.12 -6.36 11.58
CA GLU A 162 -3.24 -6.51 12.75
C GLU A 162 -2.49 -7.84 12.73
N ALA A 163 -3.20 -8.94 12.43
CA ALA A 163 -2.59 -10.26 12.35
C ALA A 163 -1.57 -10.35 11.19
N LEU A 164 -1.92 -9.83 10.03
CA LEU A 164 -1.01 -9.80 8.87
C LEU A 164 0.26 -8.99 9.17
N CYS A 165 0.11 -7.78 9.69
CA CYS A 165 1.26 -6.91 9.98
C CYS A 165 2.16 -7.50 11.07
N ALA A 166 1.61 -8.19 12.05
CA ALA A 166 2.42 -8.90 13.06
C ALA A 166 3.27 -10.01 12.42
N ARG A 167 2.71 -10.79 11.48
CA ARG A 167 3.45 -11.80 10.73
C ARG A 167 4.56 -11.18 9.89
N LEU A 168 4.25 -10.12 9.15
CA LEU A 168 5.21 -9.44 8.29
C LEU A 168 6.35 -8.82 9.10
N MET A 169 6.04 -8.18 10.23
CA MET A 169 7.06 -7.59 11.10
C MET A 169 8.01 -8.66 11.64
N ALA A 170 7.50 -9.83 12.00
CA ALA A 170 8.35 -10.95 12.46
C ALA A 170 9.33 -11.41 11.37
N LEU A 171 8.96 -11.34 10.11
CA LEU A 171 9.82 -11.68 8.98
C LEU A 171 10.83 -10.57 8.64
N LEU A 172 10.50 -9.32 8.97
CA LEU A 172 11.31 -8.15 8.69
C LEU A 172 12.25 -7.77 9.85
N ALA A 173 11.99 -8.30 11.02
CA ALA A 173 12.78 -7.99 12.21
C ALA A 173 14.16 -8.63 12.21
#